data_ecfd7e4d138ca304b2c79e2b44591a31
#
_entry.id   ecfd7e4d138ca304b2c79e2b44591a31
#
_cell.length_a   1.000
_cell.length_b   1.000
_cell.length_c   1.000
_cell.angle_alpha   90.00
_cell.angle_beta   90.00
_cell.angle_gamma   90.00
#
_symmetry.space_group_name_H-M   'P 1'
#
loop_
_entity.id
_entity.type
_entity.pdbx_description
1 polymer ?
#
loop_
_entity_poly.entity_id
_entity_poly.type
_entity_poly.pdbx_seq_one_letter_code
_entity_poly.pdbx_strand_id
1 'polypeptide(L)'
;MKKYLSLFLIVLAQTANLFAFGPKPETQEQTFTMIKPTAVRENHIGAIIEMIEKANLRVVALKMTKLSETDAKSFYAVHRDRPFYPDLVKMMTSGPIVAMVVQGENAVSRLRELVGETDPKKAKSGTIRKAFGKDVSENAIHASDSIENAVNEIPFFFNSREIYS
;
A
#
# COMPACT_ATOMS: atom_id res chain seq x y z
N MET A 1 72.57 -0.07 25.50
CA MET A 1 71.38 0.77 25.58
C MET A 1 70.81 0.95 24.18
N LYS A 2 70.03 0.05 23.69
CA LYS A 2 69.24 0.10 22.40
C LYS A 2 68.53 -1.23 22.31
N LYS A 3 67.28 -1.35 22.82
CA LYS A 3 66.37 -2.49 22.57
C LYS A 3 65.04 -2.32 23.32
N TYR A 4 64.36 -1.21 23.19
CA TYR A 4 62.93 -1.13 23.61
C TYR A 4 62.20 -0.02 22.84
N LEU A 5 62.19 -0.12 21.49
CA LEU A 5 61.38 0.81 20.70
C LEU A 5 60.84 0.09 19.49
N SER A 6 60.05 -0.96 19.69
CA SER A 6 59.41 -1.63 18.55
C SER A 6 58.25 -2.53 18.96
N LEU A 7 57.41 -2.14 19.95
CA LEU A 7 56.26 -2.95 20.34
C LEU A 7 55.00 -2.12 20.65
N PHE A 8 54.88 -0.92 20.09
CA PHE A 8 53.72 -0.05 20.36
C PHE A 8 52.93 0.40 19.11
N LEU A 9 53.09 -0.27 17.97
CA LEU A 9 52.46 0.17 16.71
C LEU A 9 51.60 -0.88 16.02
N ILE A 10 51.08 -1.92 16.71
CA ILE A 10 50.21 -2.97 16.08
C ILE A 10 48.88 -3.17 16.80
N VAL A 11 48.42 -2.26 17.64
CA VAL A 11 47.11 -2.42 18.32
C VAL A 11 46.03 -1.39 17.85
N LEU A 12 46.32 -0.57 16.87
CA LEU A 12 45.36 0.49 16.43
C LEU A 12 44.68 0.25 15.08
N ALA A 13 44.67 -0.98 14.55
CA ALA A 13 44.10 -1.27 13.23
C ALA A 13 42.93 -2.28 13.24
N GLN A 14 42.30 -2.60 14.39
CA GLN A 14 41.19 -3.58 14.44
C GLN A 14 39.89 -3.09 15.09
N THR A 15 39.71 -1.81 15.32
CA THR A 15 38.43 -1.29 15.88
C THR A 15 37.50 -0.60 14.87
N ALA A 16 37.78 -0.70 13.58
CA ALA A 16 37.02 0.05 12.56
C ALA A 16 35.88 -0.73 11.87
N ASN A 17 35.53 -1.95 12.32
CA ASN A 17 34.51 -2.76 11.61
C ASN A 17 33.36 -3.31 12.49
N LEU A 18 33.08 -2.69 13.63
CA LEU A 18 31.98 -3.17 14.51
C LEU A 18 30.70 -2.32 14.44
N PHE A 19 30.60 -1.37 13.52
CA PHE A 19 29.40 -0.51 13.37
C PHE A 19 28.56 -0.82 12.13
N ALA A 20 28.73 -1.95 11.45
CA ALA A 20 28.00 -2.30 10.23
C ALA A 20 26.80 -3.21 10.44
N PHE A 21 26.43 -3.55 11.68
CA PHE A 21 25.27 -4.40 12.00
C PHE A 21 24.29 -3.73 12.97
N GLY A 22 24.02 -2.44 12.79
CA GLY A 22 22.79 -1.88 13.30
C GLY A 22 21.62 -2.44 12.50
N PRO A 23 20.42 -2.66 13.09
CA PRO A 23 19.24 -3.01 12.31
C PRO A 23 19.09 -1.98 11.19
N LYS A 24 18.97 -2.47 9.95
CA LYS A 24 18.69 -1.63 8.78
C LYS A 24 17.49 -0.73 9.16
N PRO A 25 17.58 0.60 9.01
CA PRO A 25 16.46 1.45 9.36
C PRO A 25 15.22 0.91 8.64
N GLU A 26 14.19 0.58 9.40
CA GLU A 26 12.91 0.12 8.85
C GLU A 26 12.42 1.22 7.91
N THR A 27 12.46 0.94 6.62
CA THR A 27 11.93 1.86 5.62
C THR A 27 10.42 1.82 5.70
N GLN A 28 9.82 2.86 6.28
CA GLN A 28 8.38 3.04 6.29
C GLN A 28 7.93 3.32 4.86
N GLU A 29 7.24 2.36 4.25
CA GLU A 29 6.64 2.50 2.93
C GLU A 29 5.24 3.12 3.04
N GLN A 30 4.86 3.90 2.04
CA GLN A 30 3.47 4.32 1.83
C GLN A 30 2.90 3.62 0.60
N THR A 31 1.65 3.21 0.67
CA THR A 31 0.91 2.61 -0.44
C THR A 31 -0.48 3.20 -0.54
N PHE A 32 -1.04 3.20 -1.76
CA PHE A 32 -2.40 3.65 -1.99
C PHE A 32 -3.38 2.48 -1.93
N THR A 33 -4.55 2.74 -1.39
CA THR A 33 -5.69 1.81 -1.42
C THR A 33 -7.00 2.57 -1.53
N MET A 34 -8.03 1.88 -2.06
CA MET A 34 -9.33 2.50 -2.26
C MET A 34 -10.45 1.48 -2.10
N ILE A 35 -11.35 1.73 -1.15
CA ILE A 35 -12.59 0.95 -1.00
C ILE A 35 -13.52 1.34 -2.14
N LYS A 36 -13.96 0.35 -2.91
CA LYS A 36 -14.76 0.53 -4.11
C LYS A 36 -16.23 0.79 -3.80
N PRO A 37 -17.01 1.39 -4.75
CA PRO A 37 -18.39 1.79 -4.52
C PRO A 37 -19.30 0.70 -3.97
N THR A 38 -19.16 -0.54 -4.41
CA THR A 38 -19.97 -1.66 -3.92
C THR A 38 -19.75 -1.91 -2.44
N ALA A 39 -18.50 -1.98 -1.97
CA ALA A 39 -18.20 -2.21 -0.57
C ALA A 39 -18.58 -1.01 0.32
N VAL A 40 -18.50 0.22 -0.21
CA VAL A 40 -19.02 1.42 0.47
C VAL A 40 -20.53 1.31 0.67
N ARG A 41 -21.28 1.00 -0.39
CA ARG A 41 -22.75 0.86 -0.36
C ARG A 41 -23.21 -0.24 0.59
N GLU A 42 -22.41 -1.28 0.78
CA GLU A 42 -22.69 -2.41 1.66
C GLU A 42 -22.22 -2.22 3.11
N ASN A 43 -21.78 -0.99 3.46
CA ASN A 43 -21.34 -0.61 4.81
C ASN A 43 -20.10 -1.38 5.31
N HIS A 44 -19.16 -1.72 4.43
CA HIS A 44 -17.95 -2.46 4.78
C HIS A 44 -16.74 -1.57 5.11
N ILE A 45 -16.89 -0.22 5.09
CA ILE A 45 -15.78 0.72 5.31
C ILE A 45 -15.07 0.41 6.64
N GLY A 46 -15.80 0.39 7.75
CA GLY A 46 -15.22 0.19 9.08
C GLY A 46 -14.51 -1.16 9.22
N ALA A 47 -15.13 -2.23 8.71
CA ALA A 47 -14.56 -3.57 8.77
C ALA A 47 -13.27 -3.68 7.94
N ILE A 48 -13.21 -3.04 6.78
CA ILE A 48 -12.01 -3.04 5.93
C ILE A 48 -10.87 -2.25 6.60
N ILE A 49 -11.17 -1.07 7.17
CA ILE A 49 -10.19 -0.27 7.90
C ILE A 49 -9.66 -1.05 9.12
N GLU A 50 -10.54 -1.69 9.88
CA GLU A 50 -10.15 -2.52 11.01
C GLU A 50 -9.18 -3.65 10.62
N MET A 51 -9.42 -4.31 9.48
CA MET A 51 -8.49 -5.34 8.97
C MET A 51 -7.13 -4.76 8.62
N ILE A 52 -7.08 -3.56 8.02
CA ILE A 52 -5.83 -2.86 7.69
C ILE A 52 -5.05 -2.52 8.97
N GLU A 53 -5.70 -1.93 9.98
CA GLU A 53 -5.06 -1.56 11.23
C GLU A 53 -4.62 -2.78 12.06
N LYS A 54 -5.41 -3.85 12.11
CA LYS A 54 -5.03 -5.13 12.74
C LYS A 54 -3.83 -5.80 12.07
N ALA A 55 -3.57 -5.51 10.80
CA ALA A 55 -2.37 -5.94 10.11
C ALA A 55 -1.14 -5.04 10.41
N ASN A 56 -1.19 -4.14 11.41
CA ASN A 56 -0.17 -3.15 11.73
C ASN A 56 0.21 -2.27 10.52
N LEU A 57 -0.77 -1.91 9.73
CA LEU A 57 -0.68 -0.92 8.65
C LEU A 57 -1.45 0.32 9.09
N ARG A 58 -0.75 1.46 9.20
CA ARG A 58 -1.34 2.71 9.69
C ARG A 58 -2.00 3.49 8.56
N VAL A 59 -3.25 3.89 8.73
CA VAL A 59 -3.92 4.83 7.81
C VAL A 59 -3.40 6.23 8.09
N VAL A 60 -2.71 6.85 7.13
CA VAL A 60 -2.09 8.18 7.26
C VAL A 60 -2.79 9.26 6.44
N ALA A 61 -3.71 8.89 5.56
CA ALA A 61 -4.64 9.78 4.88
C ALA A 61 -5.92 9.01 4.53
N LEU A 62 -7.06 9.67 4.61
CA LEU A 62 -8.36 9.09 4.29
C LEU A 62 -9.32 10.16 3.80
N LYS A 63 -10.01 9.91 2.68
CA LYS A 63 -11.14 10.73 2.23
C LYS A 63 -12.19 9.91 1.49
N MET A 64 -13.44 10.26 1.69
CA MET A 64 -14.55 9.78 0.85
C MET A 64 -14.77 10.76 -0.29
N THR A 65 -14.87 10.25 -1.50
CA THR A 65 -15.16 11.05 -2.70
C THR A 65 -15.92 10.24 -3.72
N LYS A 66 -16.42 10.88 -4.77
CA LYS A 66 -17.01 10.19 -5.92
C LYS A 66 -16.19 10.55 -7.16
N LEU A 67 -15.75 9.55 -7.89
CA LEU A 67 -15.03 9.76 -9.14
C LEU A 67 -16.00 10.25 -10.24
N SER A 68 -15.56 11.25 -11.00
CA SER A 68 -16.14 11.52 -12.30
C SER A 68 -15.72 10.44 -13.30
N GLU A 69 -16.39 10.37 -14.44
CA GLU A 69 -15.99 9.45 -15.51
C GLU A 69 -14.57 9.76 -16.01
N THR A 70 -14.21 11.05 -16.09
CA THR A 70 -12.87 11.49 -16.46
C THR A 70 -11.82 11.02 -15.45
N ASP A 71 -12.07 11.17 -14.14
CA ASP A 71 -11.16 10.72 -13.09
C ASP A 71 -10.97 9.19 -13.13
N ALA A 72 -12.05 8.43 -13.25
CA ALA A 72 -12.00 6.98 -13.33
C ALA A 72 -11.21 6.53 -14.57
N LYS A 73 -11.45 7.16 -15.73
CA LYS A 73 -10.70 6.89 -16.98
C LYS A 73 -9.23 7.21 -16.85
N SER A 74 -8.87 8.31 -16.18
CA SER A 74 -7.48 8.72 -15.98
C SER A 74 -6.77 7.78 -15.00
N PHE A 75 -7.39 7.47 -13.87
CA PHE A 75 -6.81 6.56 -12.87
C PHE A 75 -6.55 5.15 -13.41
N TYR A 76 -7.49 4.62 -14.18
CA TYR A 76 -7.40 3.29 -14.78
C TYR A 76 -6.90 3.28 -16.23
N ALA A 77 -6.19 4.34 -16.67
CA ALA A 77 -5.73 4.49 -18.06
C ALA A 77 -4.86 3.31 -18.55
N VAL A 78 -4.11 2.67 -17.65
CA VAL A 78 -3.31 1.46 -17.92
C VAL A 78 -4.15 0.28 -18.42
N HIS A 79 -5.45 0.29 -18.18
CA HIS A 79 -6.39 -0.75 -18.60
C HIS A 79 -7.22 -0.37 -19.83
N ARG A 80 -6.95 0.78 -20.48
CA ARG A 80 -7.77 1.33 -21.58
C ARG A 80 -8.08 0.34 -22.70
N ASP A 81 -7.11 -0.49 -23.05
CA ASP A 81 -7.23 -1.43 -24.15
C ASP A 81 -7.76 -2.81 -23.73
N ARG A 82 -8.20 -2.93 -22.46
CA ARG A 82 -8.76 -4.19 -21.94
C ARG A 82 -10.27 -4.24 -22.16
N PRO A 83 -10.84 -5.41 -22.54
CA PRO A 83 -12.26 -5.56 -22.78
C PRO A 83 -13.16 -5.16 -21.61
N PHE A 84 -12.66 -5.33 -20.37
CA PHE A 84 -13.39 -5.00 -19.14
C PHE A 84 -13.35 -3.51 -18.77
N TYR A 85 -12.58 -2.68 -19.47
CA TYR A 85 -12.35 -1.28 -19.08
C TYR A 85 -13.64 -0.43 -19.01
N PRO A 86 -14.59 -0.51 -19.96
CA PRO A 86 -15.84 0.25 -19.86
C PRO A 86 -16.65 -0.10 -18.61
N ASP A 87 -16.73 -1.39 -18.27
CA ASP A 87 -17.45 -1.85 -17.09
C ASP A 87 -16.75 -1.44 -15.79
N LEU A 88 -15.40 -1.45 -15.77
CA LEU A 88 -14.62 -0.93 -14.66
C LEU A 88 -14.92 0.55 -14.41
N VAL A 89 -14.90 1.39 -15.45
CA VAL A 89 -15.21 2.82 -15.33
C VAL A 89 -16.64 3.01 -14.82
N LYS A 90 -17.59 2.31 -15.37
CA LYS A 90 -19.01 2.36 -14.95
C LYS A 90 -19.16 1.96 -13.48
N MET A 91 -18.52 0.90 -13.04
CA MET A 91 -18.56 0.43 -11.65
C MET A 91 -17.92 1.46 -10.72
N MET A 92 -16.73 2.01 -11.05
CA MET A 92 -16.02 2.97 -10.22
C MET A 92 -16.74 4.34 -10.09
N THR A 93 -17.60 4.69 -11.03
CA THR A 93 -18.42 5.91 -11.01
C THR A 93 -19.83 5.70 -10.43
N SER A 94 -20.19 4.46 -10.08
CA SER A 94 -21.53 4.11 -9.59
C SER A 94 -21.88 4.64 -8.21
N GLY A 95 -20.88 5.07 -7.42
CA GLY A 95 -21.06 5.56 -6.06
C GLY A 95 -19.79 6.16 -5.48
N PRO A 96 -19.81 6.55 -4.19
CA PRO A 96 -18.63 7.03 -3.51
C PRO A 96 -17.61 5.91 -3.29
N ILE A 97 -16.34 6.32 -3.19
CA ILE A 97 -15.19 5.51 -2.80
C ILE A 97 -14.59 6.05 -1.50
N VAL A 98 -13.80 5.24 -0.80
CA VAL A 98 -12.92 5.73 0.27
C VAL A 98 -11.48 5.51 -0.17
N ALA A 99 -10.79 6.61 -0.51
CA ALA A 99 -9.38 6.63 -0.83
C ALA A 99 -8.55 6.73 0.47
N MET A 100 -7.44 6.00 0.55
CA MET A 100 -6.56 5.98 1.71
C MET A 100 -5.09 5.88 1.29
N VAL A 101 -4.23 6.50 2.10
CA VAL A 101 -2.79 6.20 2.12
C VAL A 101 -2.50 5.38 3.36
N VAL A 102 -1.83 4.26 3.17
CA VAL A 102 -1.47 3.33 4.24
C VAL A 102 0.04 3.26 4.35
N GLN A 103 0.55 3.28 5.58
CA GLN A 103 1.98 3.27 5.88
C GLN A 103 2.37 2.11 6.79
N GLY A 104 3.54 1.53 6.57
CA GLY A 104 4.12 0.49 7.39
C GLY A 104 5.40 -0.07 6.79
N GLU A 105 6.00 -1.02 7.47
CA GLU A 105 7.09 -1.81 6.91
C GLU A 105 6.58 -2.69 5.78
N ASN A 106 7.22 -2.63 4.59
CA ASN A 106 6.81 -3.38 3.40
C ASN A 106 5.31 -3.21 3.09
N ALA A 107 4.77 -1.98 3.21
CA ALA A 107 3.34 -1.71 3.17
C ALA A 107 2.67 -2.19 1.88
N VAL A 108 3.35 -2.06 0.73
CA VAL A 108 2.82 -2.52 -0.57
C VAL A 108 2.55 -4.02 -0.54
N SER A 109 3.55 -4.83 -0.23
CA SER A 109 3.42 -6.30 -0.25
C SER A 109 2.44 -6.80 0.82
N ARG A 110 2.51 -6.26 2.04
CA ARG A 110 1.64 -6.65 3.15
C ARG A 110 0.17 -6.29 2.90
N LEU A 111 -0.08 -5.09 2.36
CA LEU A 111 -1.43 -4.71 1.99
C LEU A 111 -1.97 -5.61 0.86
N ARG A 112 -1.15 -5.93 -0.14
CA ARG A 112 -1.52 -6.85 -1.23
C ARG A 112 -1.87 -8.25 -0.70
N GLU A 113 -1.12 -8.78 0.25
CA GLU A 113 -1.44 -10.06 0.92
C GLU A 113 -2.78 -9.98 1.67
N LEU A 114 -3.00 -8.90 2.44
CA LEU A 114 -4.25 -8.68 3.18
C LEU A 114 -5.45 -8.52 2.24
N VAL A 115 -5.26 -7.83 1.11
CA VAL A 115 -6.30 -7.64 0.09
C VAL A 115 -6.69 -8.97 -0.56
N GLY A 116 -5.70 -9.81 -0.87
CA GLY A 116 -5.91 -11.12 -1.48
C GLY A 116 -6.06 -11.09 -3.00
N GLU A 117 -6.28 -12.26 -3.58
CA GLU A 117 -6.44 -12.47 -5.03
C GLU A 117 -7.54 -11.61 -5.63
N THR A 118 -7.36 -11.19 -6.90
CA THR A 118 -8.33 -10.35 -7.63
C THR A 118 -9.70 -11.02 -7.74
N ASP A 119 -9.73 -12.34 -7.94
CA ASP A 119 -10.94 -13.15 -7.88
C ASP A 119 -11.24 -13.55 -6.42
N PRO A 120 -12.34 -13.07 -5.80
CA PRO A 120 -12.69 -13.40 -4.43
C PRO A 120 -12.90 -14.91 -4.20
N LYS A 121 -13.25 -15.67 -5.25
CA LYS A 121 -13.39 -17.12 -5.16
C LYS A 121 -12.06 -17.82 -4.91
N LYS A 122 -10.96 -17.26 -5.45
CA LYS A 122 -9.58 -17.75 -5.29
C LYS A 122 -8.86 -17.16 -4.09
N ALA A 123 -9.38 -16.06 -3.55
CA ALA A 123 -8.79 -15.37 -2.40
C ALA A 123 -8.83 -16.26 -1.15
N LYS A 124 -7.73 -16.24 -0.38
CA LYS A 124 -7.59 -17.00 0.88
C LYS A 124 -8.53 -16.44 1.96
N SER A 125 -8.97 -17.31 2.86
CA SER A 125 -9.71 -16.89 4.06
C SER A 125 -8.91 -15.86 4.86
N GLY A 126 -9.60 -14.87 5.44
CA GLY A 126 -8.98 -13.79 6.18
C GLY A 126 -8.54 -12.60 5.32
N THR A 127 -8.66 -12.67 3.99
CA THR A 127 -8.39 -11.53 3.10
C THR A 127 -9.63 -10.67 2.87
N ILE A 128 -9.41 -9.39 2.57
CA ILE A 128 -10.50 -8.42 2.35
C ILE A 128 -11.39 -8.85 1.18
N ARG A 129 -10.81 -9.27 0.06
CA ARG A 129 -11.58 -9.70 -1.10
C ARG A 129 -12.37 -10.98 -0.86
N LYS A 130 -11.84 -11.89 -0.03
CA LYS A 130 -12.58 -13.09 0.39
C LYS A 130 -13.80 -12.75 1.23
N ALA A 131 -13.66 -11.77 2.11
CA ALA A 131 -14.73 -11.36 3.03
C ALA A 131 -15.81 -10.50 2.36
N PHE A 132 -15.41 -9.58 1.46
CA PHE A 132 -16.29 -8.51 0.98
C PHE A 132 -16.39 -8.41 -0.55
N GLY A 133 -15.61 -9.16 -1.29
CA GLY A 133 -15.69 -9.20 -2.76
C GLY A 133 -16.79 -10.15 -3.24
N LYS A 134 -17.48 -9.79 -4.30
CA LYS A 134 -18.51 -10.62 -4.95
C LYS A 134 -17.94 -11.40 -6.12
N ASP A 135 -17.23 -10.70 -6.99
CA ASP A 135 -16.61 -11.22 -8.19
C ASP A 135 -15.38 -10.39 -8.57
N VAL A 136 -14.76 -10.67 -9.73
CA VAL A 136 -13.57 -9.98 -10.21
C VAL A 136 -13.77 -8.48 -10.42
N SER A 137 -14.96 -8.06 -10.82
CA SER A 137 -15.30 -6.66 -11.08
C SER A 137 -15.64 -5.92 -9.78
N GLU A 138 -16.48 -6.55 -8.94
CA GLU A 138 -16.90 -6.04 -7.63
C GLU A 138 -16.09 -6.70 -6.49
N ASN A 139 -14.76 -6.53 -6.52
CA ASN A 139 -13.82 -7.17 -5.60
C ASN A 139 -13.43 -6.32 -4.37
N ALA A 140 -14.31 -5.45 -3.98
CA ALA A 140 -14.32 -4.61 -2.77
C ALA A 140 -13.25 -3.51 -2.68
N ILE A 141 -11.99 -3.77 -3.07
CA ILE A 141 -10.87 -2.87 -2.78
C ILE A 141 -9.84 -2.86 -3.92
N HIS A 142 -9.23 -1.69 -4.16
CA HIS A 142 -8.00 -1.51 -4.92
C HIS A 142 -6.81 -1.38 -3.97
N ALA A 143 -5.64 -1.86 -4.37
CA ALA A 143 -4.36 -1.62 -3.72
C ALA A 143 -3.26 -1.53 -4.78
N SER A 144 -2.35 -0.58 -4.64
CA SER A 144 -1.17 -0.46 -5.53
C SER A 144 -0.41 -1.78 -5.55
N ASP A 145 0.09 -2.16 -6.70
CA ASP A 145 0.80 -3.43 -6.91
C ASP A 145 2.33 -3.29 -6.83
N SER A 146 2.83 -2.06 -6.79
CA SER A 146 4.24 -1.71 -6.66
C SER A 146 4.44 -0.38 -5.95
N ILE A 147 5.67 -0.11 -5.48
CA ILE A 147 6.07 1.20 -4.93
C ILE A 147 5.92 2.28 -6.01
N GLU A 148 6.31 1.99 -7.25
CA GLU A 148 6.20 2.92 -8.37
C GLU A 148 4.74 3.33 -8.61
N ASN A 149 3.82 2.36 -8.64
CA ASN A 149 2.40 2.65 -8.80
C ASN A 149 1.85 3.40 -7.59
N ALA A 150 2.26 3.08 -6.36
CA ALA A 150 1.85 3.83 -5.18
C ALA A 150 2.27 5.31 -5.25
N VAL A 151 3.50 5.61 -5.69
CA VAL A 151 4.02 6.98 -5.88
C VAL A 151 3.18 7.76 -6.90
N ASN A 152 2.66 7.10 -7.93
CA ASN A 152 1.82 7.72 -8.96
C ASN A 152 0.34 7.83 -8.55
N GLU A 153 -0.18 6.87 -7.80
CA GLU A 153 -1.59 6.82 -7.40
C GLU A 153 -1.91 7.74 -6.20
N ILE A 154 -1.00 7.88 -5.24
CA ILE A 154 -1.17 8.76 -4.06
C ILE A 154 -1.46 10.21 -4.47
N PRO A 155 -0.65 10.88 -5.33
CA PRO A 155 -0.88 12.27 -5.71
C PRO A 155 -2.16 12.49 -6.52
N PHE A 156 -2.77 11.44 -7.08
CA PHE A 156 -4.05 11.55 -7.75
C PHE A 156 -5.17 11.96 -6.78
N PHE A 157 -5.06 11.53 -5.52
CA PHE A 157 -6.09 11.78 -4.51
C PHE A 157 -5.64 12.73 -3.40
N PHE A 158 -4.36 12.75 -3.04
CA PHE A 158 -3.86 13.44 -1.85
C PHE A 158 -2.70 14.38 -2.20
N ASN A 159 -2.73 15.59 -1.69
CA ASN A 159 -1.54 16.44 -1.62
C ASN A 159 -0.74 16.10 -0.34
N SER A 160 0.52 16.56 -0.29
CA SER A 160 1.43 16.24 0.82
C SER A 160 0.96 16.73 2.20
N ARG A 161 0.08 17.74 2.26
CA ARG A 161 -0.46 18.29 3.51
C ARG A 161 -1.62 17.46 4.05
N GLU A 162 -2.15 16.54 3.27
CA GLU A 162 -3.24 15.64 3.66
C GLU A 162 -2.72 14.29 4.16
N ILE A 163 -1.40 14.08 4.21
CA ILE A 163 -0.76 12.82 4.64
C ILE A 163 -0.03 13.07 5.96
N TYR A 164 -0.45 12.37 7.01
CA TYR A 164 0.02 12.53 8.39
C TYR A 164 0.91 11.35 8.80
N SER A 165 2.16 11.35 8.37
CA SER A 165 3.15 10.28 8.62
C SER A 165 4.02 10.55 9.85
#